data_a7585bbd5fb5376bce003d91591c38a6
#
_entry.id   a7585bbd5fb5376bce003d91591c38a6
#
_cell.length_a   1.000
_cell.length_b   1.000
_cell.length_c   1.000
_cell.angle_alpha   90.00
_cell.angle_beta   90.00
_cell.angle_gamma   90.00
#
_symmetry.space_group_name_H-M   'P 1'
#
loop_
_entity.id
_entity.type
_entity.pdbx_description
1 polymer ?
#
loop_
_entity_poly.entity_id
_entity_poly.type
_entity_poly.pdbx_seq_one_letter_code
_entity_poly.pdbx_strand_id
1 'polypeptide(L)'
;MRIIRDIGHVKRQRRLARWAAFFGFLLLVGTFPLVFLWGSQPNLVLASYVLLFSGFILFNFGMQQIGKWSNTPRHPRADLALDAKLKALPDKYILVHYARIGKKVVEHLLIHPGGILVITTRDYIGKAVARRNRWRKAGLGLTRLFGMSGPQLGNPSLETDQAIAAIEQALAEAKLEVDVDGAIVFLNPAVQLDVDDPDYAVMLLDHLEGYVRSLEPQTPMSAAEREALVALLGKGEELEQPQTMPTRRPVKVKRRVPERVRGDGRAV
;
A
#
# COMPACT_ATOMS: atom_id res chain seq x y z
N MET A 1 -19.72 -8.99 -2.74
CA MET A 1 -19.04 -7.68 -2.93
C MET A 1 -18.51 -7.60 -4.35
N ARG A 2 -18.75 -6.49 -5.04
CA ARG A 2 -18.18 -6.22 -6.38
C ARG A 2 -16.82 -5.52 -6.21
N ILE A 3 -15.87 -5.83 -7.09
CA ILE A 3 -14.52 -5.23 -7.06
C ILE A 3 -14.21 -4.62 -8.43
N ILE A 4 -13.86 -3.35 -8.44
CA ILE A 4 -13.47 -2.62 -9.64
C ILE A 4 -12.02 -2.17 -9.47
N ARG A 5 -11.15 -2.42 -10.46
CA ARG A 5 -9.74 -2.09 -10.36
C ARG A 5 -9.17 -1.55 -11.66
N ASP A 6 -8.45 -0.42 -11.60
CA ASP A 6 -7.65 0.07 -12.73
C ASP A 6 -6.34 -0.76 -12.85
N ILE A 7 -6.43 -1.90 -13.55
CA ILE A 7 -5.28 -2.77 -13.81
C ILE A 7 -4.23 -2.06 -14.66
N GLY A 8 -4.64 -1.16 -15.54
CA GLY A 8 -3.76 -0.35 -16.37
C GLY A 8 -2.84 0.53 -15.53
N HIS A 9 -3.41 1.17 -14.49
CA HIS A 9 -2.63 1.96 -13.52
C HIS A 9 -1.57 1.11 -12.82
N VAL A 10 -1.95 -0.05 -12.28
CA VAL A 10 -1.01 -0.97 -11.61
C VAL A 10 0.12 -1.42 -12.53
N LYS A 11 -0.21 -1.82 -13.77
CA LYS A 11 0.80 -2.22 -14.77
C LYS A 11 1.77 -1.09 -15.11
N ARG A 12 1.25 0.14 -15.26
CA ARG A 12 2.04 1.35 -15.53
C ARG A 12 2.99 1.67 -14.38
N GLN A 13 2.49 1.67 -13.15
CA GLN A 13 3.31 1.94 -11.96
C GLN A 13 4.43 0.91 -11.78
N ARG A 14 4.12 -0.39 -11.96
CA ARG A 14 5.13 -1.45 -11.92
C ARG A 14 6.21 -1.29 -13.01
N ARG A 15 5.82 -0.83 -14.19
CA ARG A 15 6.77 -0.56 -15.26
C ARG A 15 7.68 0.61 -14.92
N LEU A 16 7.12 1.73 -14.45
CA LEU A 16 7.88 2.91 -14.03
C LEU A 16 8.86 2.57 -12.89
N ALA A 17 8.42 1.82 -11.89
CA ALA A 17 9.26 1.38 -10.78
C ALA A 17 10.47 0.56 -11.26
N ARG A 18 10.26 -0.39 -12.19
CA ARG A 18 11.34 -1.19 -12.78
C ARG A 18 12.32 -0.36 -13.59
N TRP A 19 11.81 0.57 -14.40
CA TRP A 19 12.67 1.47 -15.16
C TRP A 19 13.47 2.41 -14.26
N ALA A 20 12.87 2.97 -13.21
CA ALA A 20 13.59 3.79 -12.25
C ALA A 20 14.72 3.01 -11.56
N ALA A 21 14.45 1.77 -11.10
CA ALA A 21 15.48 0.92 -10.50
C ALA A 21 16.58 0.56 -11.52
N PHE A 22 16.21 0.23 -12.76
CA PHE A 22 17.18 -0.12 -13.81
C PHE A 22 18.09 1.06 -14.16
N PHE A 23 17.53 2.24 -14.44
CA PHE A 23 18.33 3.41 -14.77
C PHE A 23 19.14 3.91 -13.56
N GLY A 24 18.60 3.83 -12.35
CA GLY A 24 19.35 4.12 -11.13
C GLY A 24 20.55 3.20 -10.96
N PHE A 25 20.37 1.89 -11.18
CA PHE A 25 21.45 0.91 -11.16
C PHE A 25 22.49 1.18 -12.26
N LEU A 26 22.04 1.46 -13.49
CA LEU A 26 22.93 1.77 -14.62
C LEU A 26 23.78 3.01 -14.33
N LEU A 27 23.20 4.06 -13.74
CA LEU A 27 23.94 5.24 -13.30
C LEU A 27 24.99 4.91 -12.23
N LEU A 28 24.63 4.10 -11.22
CA LEU A 28 25.57 3.69 -10.18
C LEU A 28 26.76 2.93 -10.76
N VAL A 29 26.48 1.89 -11.54
CA VAL A 29 27.54 1.02 -12.11
C VAL A 29 28.32 1.75 -13.17
N GLY A 30 27.68 2.52 -14.04
CA GLY A 30 28.33 3.24 -15.14
C GLY A 30 29.17 4.43 -14.68
N THR A 31 28.81 5.06 -13.55
CA THR A 31 29.56 6.20 -13.03
C THR A 31 30.81 5.76 -12.25
N PHE A 32 30.76 4.57 -11.66
CA PHE A 32 31.90 4.07 -10.84
C PHE A 32 33.25 4.07 -11.58
N PRO A 33 33.41 3.52 -12.79
CA PRO A 33 34.68 3.59 -13.52
C PRO A 33 35.05 5.01 -13.93
N LEU A 34 34.08 5.90 -14.18
CA LEU A 34 34.37 7.30 -14.57
C LEU A 34 35.11 8.09 -13.49
N VAL A 35 34.86 7.80 -12.20
CA VAL A 35 35.58 8.41 -11.10
C VAL A 35 37.09 8.13 -11.20
N PHE A 36 37.48 6.92 -11.62
CA PHE A 36 38.88 6.55 -11.79
C PHE A 36 39.49 7.13 -13.06
N LEU A 37 38.75 7.16 -14.17
CA LEU A 37 39.21 7.69 -15.46
C LEU A 37 39.42 9.20 -15.43
N TRP A 38 38.61 9.91 -14.65
CA TRP A 38 38.58 11.38 -14.58
C TRP A 38 39.31 11.95 -13.34
N GLY A 39 40.03 11.12 -12.61
CA GLY A 39 40.66 11.49 -11.33
C GLY A 39 41.63 12.67 -11.38
N SER A 40 42.13 13.06 -12.56
CA SER A 40 43.00 14.23 -12.76
C SER A 40 42.26 15.56 -13.00
N GLN A 41 40.93 15.54 -13.20
CA GLN A 41 40.11 16.70 -13.53
C GLN A 41 39.04 16.97 -12.46
N PRO A 42 39.23 17.99 -11.56
CA PRO A 42 38.32 18.20 -10.42
C PRO A 42 36.85 18.36 -10.79
N ASN A 43 36.57 19.07 -11.89
CA ASN A 43 35.18 19.30 -12.35
C ASN A 43 34.50 18.04 -12.80
N LEU A 44 35.21 17.11 -13.44
CA LEU A 44 34.67 15.83 -13.88
C LEU A 44 34.50 14.85 -12.72
N VAL A 45 35.37 14.93 -11.72
CA VAL A 45 35.23 14.19 -10.47
C VAL A 45 33.96 14.62 -9.73
N LEU A 46 33.73 15.94 -9.60
CA LEU A 46 32.52 16.48 -8.99
C LEU A 46 31.26 16.02 -9.75
N ALA A 47 31.27 16.09 -11.08
CA ALA A 47 30.17 15.62 -11.92
C ALA A 47 29.89 14.12 -11.70
N SER A 48 30.94 13.30 -11.56
CA SER A 48 30.82 11.87 -11.28
C SER A 48 30.12 11.61 -9.94
N TYR A 49 30.45 12.35 -8.87
CA TYR A 49 29.77 12.22 -7.59
C TYR A 49 28.30 12.62 -7.66
N VAL A 50 27.97 13.69 -8.39
CA VAL A 50 26.56 14.10 -8.60
C VAL A 50 25.78 13.00 -9.32
N LEU A 51 26.35 12.39 -10.37
CA LEU A 51 25.73 11.27 -11.09
C LEU A 51 25.56 10.03 -10.20
N LEU A 52 26.59 9.69 -9.41
CA LEU A 52 26.54 8.57 -8.47
C LEU A 52 25.44 8.76 -7.44
N PHE A 53 25.35 9.95 -6.83
CA PHE A 53 24.33 10.26 -5.84
C PHE A 53 22.93 10.24 -6.43
N SER A 54 22.76 10.81 -7.63
CA SER A 54 21.50 10.77 -8.37
C SER A 54 21.06 9.33 -8.70
N GLY A 55 22.01 8.51 -9.15
CA GLY A 55 21.79 7.08 -9.39
C GLY A 55 21.35 6.33 -8.13
N PHE A 56 21.99 6.63 -6.99
CA PHE A 56 21.62 6.04 -5.69
C PHE A 56 20.19 6.41 -5.27
N ILE A 57 19.81 7.69 -5.39
CA ILE A 57 18.45 8.14 -5.08
C ILE A 57 17.44 7.45 -6.00
N LEU A 58 17.69 7.46 -7.32
CA LEU A 58 16.79 6.88 -8.30
C LEU A 58 16.62 5.36 -8.12
N PHE A 59 17.72 4.66 -7.84
CA PHE A 59 17.72 3.23 -7.57
C PHE A 59 16.89 2.90 -6.32
N ASN A 60 17.15 3.61 -5.20
CA ASN A 60 16.40 3.39 -3.96
C ASN A 60 14.91 3.72 -4.13
N PHE A 61 14.57 4.81 -4.82
CA PHE A 61 13.19 5.12 -5.15
C PHE A 61 12.53 4.01 -5.96
N GLY A 62 13.20 3.55 -7.03
CA GLY A 62 12.71 2.44 -7.86
C GLY A 62 12.48 1.16 -7.05
N MET A 63 13.41 0.79 -6.17
CA MET A 63 13.29 -0.39 -5.31
C MET A 63 12.12 -0.28 -4.30
N GLN A 64 11.91 0.90 -3.70
CA GLN A 64 10.77 1.14 -2.83
C GLN A 64 9.44 1.01 -3.58
N GLN A 65 9.36 1.58 -4.79
CA GLN A 65 8.16 1.46 -5.63
C GLN A 65 7.92 0.01 -6.08
N ILE A 66 8.98 -0.75 -6.41
CA ILE A 66 8.84 -2.18 -6.70
C ILE A 66 8.26 -2.91 -5.50
N GLY A 67 8.73 -2.61 -4.28
CA GLY A 67 8.20 -3.17 -3.04
C GLY A 67 6.69 -2.88 -2.87
N LYS A 68 6.26 -1.63 -3.08
CA LYS A 68 4.85 -1.21 -2.98
C LYS A 68 3.95 -1.94 -3.99
N TRP A 69 4.42 -2.11 -5.22
CA TRP A 69 3.63 -2.68 -6.32
C TRP A 69 3.86 -4.18 -6.53
N SER A 70 4.79 -4.80 -5.82
CA SER A 70 4.97 -6.25 -5.86
C SER A 70 4.02 -6.94 -4.88
N ASN A 71 3.56 -8.12 -5.28
CA ASN A 71 2.73 -8.94 -4.42
C ASN A 71 3.58 -10.07 -3.86
N THR A 72 3.99 -9.95 -2.61
CA THR A 72 4.77 -10.99 -1.93
C THR A 72 4.02 -11.51 -0.70
N PRO A 73 4.25 -12.77 -0.28
CA PRO A 73 3.59 -13.31 0.91
C PRO A 73 3.88 -12.56 2.22
N ARG A 74 4.99 -11.81 2.26
CA ARG A 74 5.37 -11.00 3.42
C ARG A 74 4.74 -9.61 3.41
N HIS A 75 4.60 -9.05 2.21
CA HIS A 75 4.06 -7.71 1.98
C HIS A 75 3.06 -7.81 0.82
N PRO A 76 1.81 -8.23 1.10
CA PRO A 76 0.79 -8.25 0.06
C PRO A 76 0.47 -6.82 -0.36
N ARG A 77 0.15 -6.63 -1.63
CA ARG A 77 -0.35 -5.34 -2.09
C ARG A 77 -1.61 -4.96 -1.32
N ALA A 78 -1.75 -3.68 -1.02
CA ALA A 78 -2.85 -3.15 -0.23
C ALA A 78 -4.23 -3.51 -0.80
N ASP A 79 -4.39 -3.41 -2.13
CA ASP A 79 -5.63 -3.76 -2.81
C ASP A 79 -6.02 -5.23 -2.64
N LEU A 80 -5.04 -6.15 -2.70
CA LEU A 80 -5.31 -7.58 -2.50
C LEU A 80 -5.59 -7.93 -1.03
N ALA A 81 -4.95 -7.21 -0.10
CA ALA A 81 -5.22 -7.38 1.33
C ALA A 81 -6.66 -6.92 1.68
N LEU A 82 -7.10 -5.79 1.10
CA LEU A 82 -8.47 -5.31 1.26
C LEU A 82 -9.50 -6.26 0.61
N ASP A 83 -9.23 -6.75 -0.61
CA ASP A 83 -10.08 -7.75 -1.28
C ASP A 83 -10.30 -8.97 -0.39
N ALA A 84 -9.22 -9.52 0.13
CA ALA A 84 -9.27 -10.73 0.97
C ALA A 84 -10.04 -10.49 2.27
N LYS A 85 -9.89 -9.31 2.87
CA LYS A 85 -10.53 -8.98 4.14
C LYS A 85 -12.02 -8.68 3.99
N LEU A 86 -12.39 -7.98 2.92
CA LEU A 86 -13.77 -7.52 2.72
C LEU A 86 -14.61 -8.48 1.87
N LYS A 87 -14.05 -9.59 1.37
CA LYS A 87 -14.75 -10.55 0.48
C LYS A 87 -16.07 -11.09 1.01
N ALA A 88 -16.23 -11.13 2.34
CA ALA A 88 -17.44 -11.64 3.01
C ALA A 88 -18.59 -10.64 3.02
N LEU A 89 -18.36 -9.38 2.55
CA LEU A 89 -19.42 -8.40 2.45
C LEU A 89 -20.39 -8.73 1.30
N PRO A 90 -21.69 -8.43 1.45
CA PRO A 90 -22.70 -8.61 0.41
C PRO A 90 -22.42 -7.78 -0.86
N ASP A 91 -23.14 -8.07 -1.95
CA ASP A 91 -22.97 -7.38 -3.25
C ASP A 91 -23.42 -5.90 -3.25
N LYS A 92 -24.12 -5.48 -2.20
CA LYS A 92 -24.43 -4.07 -1.98
C LYS A 92 -23.18 -3.21 -1.68
N TYR A 93 -22.02 -3.82 -1.40
CA TYR A 93 -20.73 -3.16 -1.21
C TYR A 93 -19.90 -3.28 -2.47
N ILE A 94 -19.33 -2.15 -2.93
CA ILE A 94 -18.53 -2.07 -4.14
C ILE A 94 -17.17 -1.45 -3.79
N LEU A 95 -16.11 -2.25 -3.90
CA LEU A 95 -14.74 -1.82 -3.60
C LEU A 95 -14.06 -1.38 -4.90
N VAL A 96 -13.65 -0.12 -4.96
CA VAL A 96 -12.97 0.46 -6.12
C VAL A 96 -11.51 0.75 -5.77
N HIS A 97 -10.61 0.22 -6.58
CA HIS A 97 -9.18 0.44 -6.44
C HIS A 97 -8.64 1.31 -7.56
N TYR A 98 -7.86 2.31 -7.17
CA TYR A 98 -7.18 3.25 -8.07
C TYR A 98 -8.16 4.07 -8.92
N ALA A 99 -9.24 4.55 -8.28
CA ALA A 99 -10.23 5.41 -8.92
C ALA A 99 -9.58 6.71 -9.43
N ARG A 100 -9.79 7.01 -10.72
CA ARG A 100 -9.30 8.26 -11.33
C ARG A 100 -10.36 9.33 -11.26
N ILE A 101 -10.12 10.33 -10.44
CA ILE A 101 -11.02 11.47 -10.23
C ILE A 101 -10.28 12.73 -10.69
N GLY A 102 -10.65 13.23 -11.87
CA GLY A 102 -9.90 14.31 -12.51
C GLY A 102 -8.42 13.95 -12.72
N LYS A 103 -7.51 14.69 -12.10
CA LYS A 103 -6.07 14.47 -12.14
C LYS A 103 -5.56 13.57 -11.01
N LYS A 104 -6.40 13.28 -10.01
CA LYS A 104 -6.03 12.52 -8.82
C LYS A 104 -6.39 11.04 -8.96
N VAL A 105 -5.59 10.19 -8.34
CA VAL A 105 -5.88 8.76 -8.16
C VAL A 105 -6.15 8.52 -6.69
N VAL A 106 -7.37 8.09 -6.37
CA VAL A 106 -7.75 7.62 -5.03
C VAL A 106 -7.42 6.13 -4.96
N GLU A 107 -6.58 5.74 -4.00
CA GLU A 107 -6.04 4.36 -3.97
C GLU A 107 -7.15 3.34 -3.71
N HIS A 108 -8.00 3.59 -2.71
CA HIS A 108 -9.09 2.68 -2.36
C HIS A 108 -10.30 3.46 -1.89
N LEU A 109 -11.46 3.11 -2.38
CA LEU A 109 -12.74 3.60 -1.88
C LEU A 109 -13.76 2.46 -1.86
N LEU A 110 -14.64 2.49 -0.88
CA LEU A 110 -15.72 1.54 -0.72
C LEU A 110 -17.06 2.28 -0.82
N ILE A 111 -17.85 1.95 -1.83
CA ILE A 111 -19.25 2.39 -1.92
C ILE A 111 -20.05 1.42 -1.07
N HIS A 112 -20.70 1.92 -0.04
CA HIS A 112 -21.52 1.15 0.89
C HIS A 112 -22.93 1.73 0.99
N PRO A 113 -23.89 1.05 1.61
CA PRO A 113 -25.28 1.53 1.66
C PRO A 113 -25.46 2.94 2.22
N GLY A 114 -24.55 3.42 3.07
CA GLY A 114 -24.64 4.75 3.69
C GLY A 114 -23.86 5.84 2.97
N GLY A 115 -23.04 5.52 1.97
CA GLY A 115 -22.21 6.53 1.33
C GLY A 115 -20.92 5.96 0.74
N ILE A 116 -19.86 6.74 0.80
CA ILE A 116 -18.53 6.41 0.30
C ILE A 116 -17.54 6.44 1.46
N LEU A 117 -16.79 5.37 1.64
CA LEU A 117 -15.67 5.31 2.59
C LEU A 117 -14.35 5.32 1.83
N VAL A 118 -13.56 6.38 1.99
CA VAL A 118 -12.17 6.46 1.50
C VAL A 118 -11.28 5.65 2.44
N ILE A 119 -10.53 4.68 1.91
CA ILE A 119 -9.65 3.82 2.70
C ILE A 119 -8.19 4.17 2.37
N THR A 120 -7.52 4.87 3.27
CA THR A 120 -6.08 5.14 3.17
C THR A 120 -5.30 4.04 3.87
N THR A 121 -4.47 3.31 3.12
CA THR A 121 -3.73 2.16 3.67
C THR A 121 -2.28 2.50 4.01
N ARG A 122 -1.73 1.85 5.07
CA ARG A 122 -0.31 1.93 5.44
C ARG A 122 0.24 0.55 5.78
N ASP A 123 1.28 0.15 5.05
CA ASP A 123 2.12 -1.00 5.45
C ASP A 123 3.31 -0.46 6.25
N TYR A 124 3.13 -0.29 7.55
CA TYR A 124 4.12 0.29 8.44
C TYR A 124 4.40 -0.64 9.62
N ILE A 125 5.67 -0.81 9.96
CA ILE A 125 6.14 -1.58 11.11
C ILE A 125 6.80 -0.60 12.10
N GLY A 126 6.43 -0.67 13.35
CA GLY A 126 6.95 0.18 14.42
C GLY A 126 5.87 1.02 15.08
N LYS A 127 6.26 1.97 15.92
CA LYS A 127 5.31 2.81 16.64
C LYS A 127 4.93 4.04 15.80
N ALA A 128 3.65 4.11 15.43
CA ALA A 128 3.02 5.26 14.78
C ALA A 128 2.27 6.09 15.83
N VAL A 129 2.63 7.35 15.95
CA VAL A 129 2.00 8.28 16.89
C VAL A 129 1.24 9.31 16.07
N ALA A 130 -0.05 9.48 16.36
CA ALA A 130 -0.88 10.54 15.81
C ALA A 130 -1.44 11.41 16.94
N ARG A 131 -1.43 12.72 16.71
CA ARG A 131 -2.13 13.71 17.53
C ARG A 131 -2.93 14.57 16.56
N ARG A 132 -4.24 14.39 16.55
CA ARG A 132 -5.11 14.82 15.47
C ARG A 132 -4.57 14.35 14.11
N ASN A 133 -4.37 15.26 13.17
CA ASN A 133 -3.88 14.97 11.81
C ASN A 133 -2.34 14.97 11.66
N ARG A 134 -1.59 15.03 12.78
CA ARG A 134 -0.11 15.04 12.73
C ARG A 134 0.46 13.67 13.07
N TRP A 135 1.05 13.03 12.07
CA TRP A 135 1.64 11.70 12.18
C TRP A 135 3.16 11.75 12.39
N ARG A 136 3.65 10.93 13.29
CA ARG A 136 5.09 10.83 13.60
C ARG A 136 5.48 9.37 13.79
N LYS A 137 6.70 9.04 13.35
CA LYS A 137 7.36 7.77 13.68
C LYS A 137 8.00 7.90 15.06
N ALA A 138 7.71 7.01 16.00
CA ALA A 138 8.38 6.97 17.30
C ALA A 138 9.36 5.80 17.38
N GLY A 139 10.42 5.95 18.22
CA GLY A 139 11.36 4.87 18.52
C GLY A 139 12.50 4.66 17.50
N LEU A 140 12.72 5.60 16.58
CA LEU A 140 13.81 5.50 15.60
C LEU A 140 15.06 6.25 16.10
N GLY A 141 15.88 5.66 16.97
CA GLY A 141 17.18 6.21 17.37
C GLY A 141 18.10 6.60 16.19
N LEU A 142 19.35 6.16 16.19
CA LEU A 142 20.32 6.39 15.09
C LEU A 142 19.86 5.89 13.71
N THR A 143 18.96 4.92 13.63
CA THR A 143 18.33 4.46 12.36
C THR A 143 17.54 5.56 11.64
N ARG A 144 17.22 6.67 12.31
CA ARG A 144 16.59 7.85 11.69
C ARG A 144 17.52 8.53 10.67
N LEU A 145 18.83 8.49 10.88
CA LEU A 145 19.85 9.02 9.98
C LEU A 145 19.99 8.14 8.71
N PHE A 146 19.73 6.85 8.83
CA PHE A 146 19.72 5.88 7.72
C PHE A 146 18.32 5.59 7.21
N GLY A 147 17.31 6.34 7.60
CA GLY A 147 15.88 6.15 7.36
C GLY A 147 15.40 6.26 5.91
N MET A 148 16.30 6.13 4.93
CA MET A 148 15.96 5.93 3.52
C MET A 148 15.45 4.52 3.23
N SER A 149 15.59 3.58 4.18
CA SER A 149 15.21 2.18 4.03
C SER A 149 14.08 1.84 5.00
N GLY A 150 12.85 1.83 4.53
CA GLY A 150 11.72 1.35 5.31
C GLY A 150 10.38 1.90 4.86
N PRO A 151 9.28 1.26 5.27
CA PRO A 151 7.94 1.70 4.90
C PRO A 151 7.70 3.14 5.37
N GLN A 152 7.19 3.97 4.46
CA GLN A 152 6.92 5.37 4.75
C GLN A 152 5.57 5.49 5.47
N LEU A 153 5.56 6.15 6.63
CA LEU A 153 4.31 6.48 7.32
C LEU A 153 3.57 7.60 6.58
N GLY A 154 4.31 8.64 6.14
CA GLY A 154 3.71 9.82 5.51
C GLY A 154 2.76 10.55 6.47
N ASN A 155 1.80 11.24 5.88
CA ASN A 155 0.67 11.80 6.60
C ASN A 155 -0.64 11.23 6.02
N PRO A 156 -1.14 10.11 6.54
CA PRO A 156 -2.34 9.48 6.00
C PRO A 156 -3.60 10.33 6.16
N SER A 157 -3.71 11.16 7.20
CA SER A 157 -4.87 12.06 7.36
C SER A 157 -4.93 13.07 6.22
N LEU A 158 -3.82 13.74 5.89
CA LEU A 158 -3.76 14.68 4.77
C LEU A 158 -4.08 14.01 3.42
N GLU A 159 -3.64 12.77 3.24
CA GLU A 159 -3.95 12.01 2.01
C GLU A 159 -5.43 11.66 1.93
N THR A 160 -6.05 11.33 3.06
CA THR A 160 -7.49 11.08 3.19
C THR A 160 -8.29 12.35 2.90
N ASP A 161 -7.93 13.49 3.54
CA ASP A 161 -8.56 14.80 3.29
C ASP A 161 -8.57 15.13 1.80
N GLN A 162 -7.41 15.00 1.19
CA GLN A 162 -7.26 15.28 -0.23
C GLN A 162 -8.04 14.32 -1.14
N ALA A 163 -8.23 13.06 -0.75
CA ALA A 163 -9.01 12.10 -1.50
C ALA A 163 -10.50 12.39 -1.37
N ILE A 164 -10.96 12.70 -0.16
CA ILE A 164 -12.33 13.12 0.12
C ILE A 164 -12.68 14.37 -0.70
N ALA A 165 -11.87 15.43 -0.61
CA ALA A 165 -12.11 16.67 -1.37
C ALA A 165 -12.22 16.45 -2.88
N ALA A 166 -11.41 15.53 -3.45
CA ALA A 166 -11.49 15.20 -4.86
C ALA A 166 -12.80 14.45 -5.21
N ILE A 167 -13.28 13.57 -4.32
CA ILE A 167 -14.55 12.86 -4.50
C ILE A 167 -15.72 13.82 -4.37
N GLU A 168 -15.74 14.65 -3.33
CA GLU A 168 -16.79 15.65 -3.09
C GLU A 168 -16.92 16.61 -4.28
N GLN A 169 -15.79 17.07 -4.84
CA GLN A 169 -15.81 17.89 -6.04
C GLN A 169 -16.47 17.14 -7.21
N ALA A 170 -16.11 15.88 -7.44
CA ALA A 170 -16.70 15.09 -8.54
C ALA A 170 -18.19 14.82 -8.32
N LEU A 171 -18.61 14.60 -7.06
CA LEU A 171 -20.02 14.44 -6.70
C LEU A 171 -20.81 15.72 -6.94
N ALA A 172 -20.26 16.87 -6.54
CA ALA A 172 -20.87 18.18 -6.78
C ALA A 172 -21.04 18.48 -8.28
N GLU A 173 -20.02 18.18 -9.10
CA GLU A 173 -20.09 18.30 -10.57
C GLU A 173 -21.18 17.39 -11.17
N ALA A 174 -21.38 16.20 -10.60
CA ALA A 174 -22.40 15.23 -11.00
C ALA A 174 -23.77 15.49 -10.36
N LYS A 175 -23.89 16.47 -9.44
CA LYS A 175 -25.11 16.78 -8.66
C LYS A 175 -25.62 15.57 -7.86
N LEU A 176 -24.71 14.83 -7.28
CA LEU A 176 -25.00 13.70 -6.39
C LEU A 176 -24.71 14.12 -4.94
N GLU A 177 -25.69 13.93 -4.07
CA GLU A 177 -25.57 14.20 -2.63
C GLU A 177 -25.34 12.87 -1.92
N VAL A 178 -24.09 12.59 -1.58
CA VAL A 178 -23.67 11.34 -0.93
C VAL A 178 -22.62 11.67 0.13
N ASP A 179 -22.77 11.10 1.32
CA ASP A 179 -21.81 11.26 2.39
C ASP A 179 -20.49 10.59 2.04
N VAL A 180 -19.38 11.29 2.30
CA VAL A 180 -18.02 10.79 2.08
C VAL A 180 -17.27 10.82 3.39
N ASP A 181 -16.84 9.67 3.86
CA ASP A 181 -16.07 9.52 5.09
C ASP A 181 -14.70 8.88 4.82
N GLY A 182 -13.81 8.87 5.81
CA GLY A 182 -12.45 8.36 5.70
C GLY A 182 -12.08 7.34 6.77
N ALA A 183 -11.25 6.38 6.41
CA ALA A 183 -10.62 5.46 7.33
C ALA A 183 -9.14 5.26 7.00
N ILE A 184 -8.30 5.21 8.03
CA ILE A 184 -6.87 4.94 7.93
C ILE A 184 -6.62 3.51 8.43
N VAL A 185 -6.16 2.64 7.52
CA VAL A 185 -6.03 1.21 7.78
C VAL A 185 -4.57 0.78 7.71
N PHE A 186 -4.07 0.23 8.81
CA PHE A 186 -2.74 -0.34 8.89
C PHE A 186 -2.78 -1.82 8.51
N LEU A 187 -2.01 -2.19 7.49
CA LEU A 187 -1.98 -3.55 6.95
C LEU A 187 -1.15 -4.51 7.79
N ASN A 188 -0.15 -3.98 8.49
CA ASN A 188 0.77 -4.80 9.27
C ASN A 188 0.31 -4.89 10.73
N PRO A 189 0.04 -6.10 11.24
CA PRO A 189 -0.42 -6.29 12.62
C PRO A 189 0.65 -5.97 13.68
N ALA A 190 1.94 -5.87 13.28
CA ALA A 190 3.02 -5.53 14.20
C ALA A 190 3.16 -4.02 14.45
N VAL A 191 2.30 -3.18 13.84
CA VAL A 191 2.28 -1.75 14.14
C VAL A 191 1.74 -1.48 15.53
N GLN A 192 2.39 -0.58 16.24
CA GLN A 192 1.90 -0.04 17.52
C GLN A 192 1.27 1.33 17.25
N LEU A 193 -0.02 1.45 17.49
CA LEU A 193 -0.77 2.67 17.28
C LEU A 193 -0.93 3.42 18.61
N ASP A 194 -0.49 4.67 18.63
CA ASP A 194 -0.67 5.62 19.74
C ASP A 194 -1.37 6.85 19.14
N VAL A 195 -2.70 6.78 19.10
CA VAL A 195 -3.56 7.72 18.36
C VAL A 195 -4.45 8.43 19.36
N ASP A 196 -4.47 9.76 19.27
CA ASP A 196 -5.23 10.63 20.15
C ASP A 196 -6.01 11.65 19.30
N ASP A 197 -7.34 11.66 19.48
CA ASP A 197 -8.30 12.54 18.83
C ASP A 197 -8.12 12.62 17.29
N PRO A 198 -8.21 11.48 16.56
CA PRO A 198 -8.06 11.47 15.10
C PRO A 198 -9.35 11.91 14.42
N ASP A 199 -9.24 12.69 13.33
CA ASP A 199 -10.42 13.11 12.53
C ASP A 199 -11.05 11.93 11.78
N TYR A 200 -10.29 10.87 11.55
CA TYR A 200 -10.74 9.66 10.84
C TYR A 200 -10.58 8.41 11.70
N ALA A 201 -11.40 7.42 11.45
CA ALA A 201 -11.25 6.11 12.08
C ALA A 201 -9.89 5.48 11.74
N VAL A 202 -9.10 5.14 12.76
CA VAL A 202 -7.78 4.53 12.62
C VAL A 202 -7.82 3.11 13.16
N MET A 203 -7.44 2.14 12.33
CA MET A 203 -7.55 0.73 12.72
C MET A 203 -6.55 -0.17 12.02
N LEU A 204 -6.42 -1.39 12.55
CA LEU A 204 -5.76 -2.50 11.85
C LEU A 204 -6.70 -3.09 10.80
N LEU A 205 -6.12 -3.69 9.75
CA LEU A 205 -6.87 -4.37 8.70
C LEU A 205 -7.89 -5.38 9.26
N ASP A 206 -7.54 -6.05 10.37
CA ASP A 206 -8.40 -7.06 10.96
C ASP A 206 -9.72 -6.53 11.52
N HIS A 207 -9.79 -5.26 11.85
CA HIS A 207 -11.00 -4.62 12.37
C HIS A 207 -11.85 -3.96 11.27
N LEU A 208 -11.33 -3.84 10.05
CA LEU A 208 -11.97 -3.09 8.96
C LEU A 208 -13.36 -3.65 8.60
N GLU A 209 -13.52 -4.98 8.51
CA GLU A 209 -14.81 -5.57 8.15
C GLU A 209 -15.89 -5.25 9.19
N GLY A 210 -15.55 -5.36 10.48
CA GLY A 210 -16.46 -5.00 11.58
C GLY A 210 -16.86 -3.54 11.53
N TYR A 211 -15.89 -2.64 11.31
CA TYR A 211 -16.14 -1.21 11.15
C TYR A 211 -17.07 -0.91 9.97
N VAL A 212 -16.81 -1.49 8.79
CA VAL A 212 -17.65 -1.29 7.61
C VAL A 212 -19.09 -1.76 7.85
N ARG A 213 -19.28 -2.86 8.58
CA ARG A 213 -20.63 -3.35 8.94
C ARG A 213 -21.35 -2.40 9.91
N SER A 214 -20.61 -1.69 10.77
CA SER A 214 -21.21 -0.71 11.70
C SER A 214 -21.66 0.59 11.02
N LEU A 215 -21.22 0.84 9.77
CA LEU A 215 -21.62 2.00 8.95
C LEU A 215 -22.97 1.80 8.23
N GLU A 216 -23.72 0.73 8.51
CA GLU A 216 -25.02 0.50 7.85
C GLU A 216 -26.03 1.58 8.28
N PRO A 217 -26.55 2.39 7.33
CA PRO A 217 -27.47 3.47 7.61
C PRO A 217 -28.88 2.96 7.87
N GLN A 218 -29.70 3.76 8.52
CA GLN A 218 -31.13 3.46 8.68
C GLN A 218 -31.86 3.41 7.35
N THR A 219 -31.52 4.30 6.43
CA THR A 219 -32.07 4.34 5.06
C THR A 219 -30.92 4.06 4.05
N PRO A 220 -30.85 2.86 3.48
CA PRO A 220 -29.78 2.54 2.55
C PRO A 220 -29.99 3.22 1.19
N MET A 221 -28.87 3.65 0.60
CA MET A 221 -28.78 4.18 -0.76
C MET A 221 -29.42 3.21 -1.76
N SER A 222 -30.17 3.76 -2.73
CA SER A 222 -30.82 2.98 -3.78
C SER A 222 -29.81 2.29 -4.72
N ALA A 223 -30.25 1.27 -5.43
CA ALA A 223 -29.41 0.59 -6.42
C ALA A 223 -29.03 1.54 -7.58
N ALA A 224 -29.93 2.44 -7.97
CA ALA A 224 -29.69 3.41 -9.05
C ALA A 224 -28.60 4.42 -8.66
N GLU A 225 -28.62 4.94 -7.44
CA GLU A 225 -27.58 5.83 -6.93
C GLU A 225 -26.22 5.15 -6.85
N ARG A 226 -26.16 3.88 -6.39
CA ARG A 226 -24.92 3.11 -6.38
C ARG A 226 -24.33 2.91 -7.77
N GLU A 227 -25.18 2.58 -8.77
CA GLU A 227 -24.70 2.44 -10.15
C GLU A 227 -24.24 3.78 -10.74
N ALA A 228 -24.91 4.91 -10.41
CA ALA A 228 -24.44 6.24 -10.78
C ALA A 228 -23.06 6.56 -10.20
N LEU A 229 -22.81 6.20 -8.93
CA LEU A 229 -21.50 6.33 -8.30
C LEU A 229 -20.45 5.43 -8.96
N VAL A 230 -20.80 4.20 -9.33
CA VAL A 230 -19.91 3.32 -10.07
C VAL A 230 -19.57 3.90 -11.44
N ALA A 231 -20.53 4.45 -12.16
CA ALA A 231 -20.30 5.10 -13.45
C ALA A 231 -19.36 6.31 -13.32
N LEU A 232 -19.49 7.07 -12.23
CA LEU A 232 -18.67 8.25 -11.97
C LEU A 232 -17.25 7.88 -11.52
N LEU A 233 -17.10 6.96 -10.54
CA LEU A 233 -15.86 6.68 -9.81
C LEU A 233 -15.19 5.38 -10.24
N GLY A 234 -15.94 4.44 -10.80
CA GLY A 234 -15.50 3.07 -11.08
C GLY A 234 -14.86 2.87 -12.45
N LYS A 235 -14.04 3.83 -12.93
CA LYS A 235 -13.34 3.69 -14.22
C LYS A 235 -12.23 2.61 -14.14
N GLY A 236 -12.59 1.34 -14.34
CA GLY A 236 -11.67 0.20 -14.27
C GLY A 236 -12.29 -1.08 -14.79
N GLU A 237 -11.55 -2.18 -14.69
CA GLU A 237 -12.05 -3.52 -15.00
C GLU A 237 -12.76 -4.08 -13.77
N GLU A 238 -14.00 -4.52 -13.93
CA GLU A 238 -14.74 -5.24 -12.90
C GLU A 238 -14.18 -6.67 -12.77
N LEU A 239 -13.86 -7.08 -11.56
CA LEU A 239 -13.34 -8.40 -11.27
C LEU A 239 -14.46 -9.26 -10.68
N GLU A 240 -14.82 -10.33 -11.37
CA GLU A 240 -15.87 -11.26 -10.90
C GLU A 240 -15.49 -11.94 -9.58
N GLN A 241 -14.20 -12.07 -9.27
CA GLN A 241 -13.73 -12.67 -8.02
C GLN A 241 -12.52 -11.92 -7.45
N PRO A 242 -12.40 -11.84 -6.11
CA PRO A 242 -11.20 -11.29 -5.47
C PRO A 242 -9.97 -12.11 -5.88
N GLN A 243 -8.92 -11.43 -6.31
CA GLN A 243 -7.66 -12.13 -6.59
C GLN A 243 -7.12 -12.74 -5.29
N THR A 244 -6.83 -14.04 -5.32
CA THR A 244 -6.28 -14.74 -4.16
C THR A 244 -4.87 -14.24 -3.85
N MET A 245 -4.59 -14.01 -2.57
CA MET A 245 -3.22 -13.76 -2.13
C MET A 245 -2.35 -15.00 -2.38
N PRO A 246 -1.06 -14.83 -2.74
CA PRO A 246 -0.16 -15.96 -2.87
C PRO A 246 -0.05 -16.68 -1.52
N THR A 247 -0.55 -17.89 -1.47
CA THR A 247 -0.44 -18.75 -0.28
C THR A 247 1.04 -19.04 -0.01
N ARG A 248 1.48 -18.85 1.23
CA ARG A 248 2.79 -19.36 1.67
C ARG A 248 2.83 -20.85 1.40
N ARG A 249 3.71 -21.30 0.50
CA ARG A 249 4.00 -22.72 0.39
C ARG A 249 4.39 -23.23 1.78
N PRO A 250 3.75 -24.30 2.30
CA PRO A 250 4.14 -24.86 3.57
C PRO A 250 5.64 -25.21 3.48
N VAL A 251 6.42 -24.66 4.40
CA VAL A 251 7.83 -25.02 4.53
C VAL A 251 7.84 -26.51 4.85
N LYS A 252 8.36 -27.34 3.95
CA LYS A 252 8.59 -28.75 4.21
C LYS A 252 9.62 -28.84 5.32
N VAL A 253 9.17 -28.95 6.55
CA VAL A 253 10.04 -29.28 7.68
C VAL A 253 10.56 -30.67 7.41
N LYS A 254 11.82 -30.79 7.00
CA LYS A 254 12.52 -32.07 6.97
C LYS A 254 12.55 -32.58 8.42
N ARG A 255 11.68 -33.51 8.76
CA ARG A 255 11.79 -34.30 9.99
C ARG A 255 13.15 -34.97 9.92
N ARG A 256 14.12 -34.54 10.75
CA ARG A 256 15.30 -35.33 11.04
C ARG A 256 14.79 -36.61 11.70
N VAL A 257 14.90 -37.73 10.99
CA VAL A 257 14.72 -39.05 11.59
C VAL A 257 15.82 -39.19 12.62
N PRO A 258 15.53 -39.44 13.89
CA PRO A 258 16.56 -39.68 14.87
C PRO A 258 17.35 -40.94 14.45
N GLU A 259 18.66 -40.79 14.35
CA GLU A 259 19.57 -41.86 14.05
C GLU A 259 19.46 -42.93 15.16
N ARG A 260 19.00 -44.14 14.78
CA ARG A 260 18.94 -45.28 15.71
C ARG A 260 20.36 -45.55 16.20
N VAL A 261 20.58 -45.27 17.45
CA VAL A 261 21.75 -45.76 18.16
C VAL A 261 21.82 -47.30 18.02
N ARG A 262 22.74 -47.79 17.21
CA ARG A 262 23.10 -49.19 17.13
C ARG A 262 23.66 -49.59 18.49
N GLY A 263 22.90 -50.30 19.28
CA GLY A 263 23.39 -50.93 20.48
C GLY A 263 24.38 -52.02 20.08
N ASP A 264 25.66 -51.80 20.46
CA ASP A 264 26.68 -52.83 20.44
C ASP A 264 26.32 -53.89 21.49
N GLY A 265 25.82 -55.01 20.99
CA GLY A 265 25.78 -56.24 21.80
C GLY A 265 27.16 -56.83 21.93
N ARG A 266 27.81 -56.66 23.10
CA ARG A 266 28.85 -57.56 23.56
C ARG A 266 28.25 -58.47 24.62
N ALA A 267 28.11 -59.77 24.24
CA ALA A 267 27.95 -60.87 25.16
C ALA A 267 29.35 -61.21 25.75
N VAL A 268 29.41 -61.38 27.06
CA VAL A 268 30.24 -62.37 27.77
C VAL A 268 29.37 -62.95 28.85
#